data_b494a7898990f14db3af3874c2753360
#
_entry.id   b494a7898990f14db3af3874c2753360
#
_cell.length_a   1.000
_cell.length_b   1.000
_cell.length_c   1.000
_cell.angle_alpha   90.00
_cell.angle_beta   90.00
_cell.angle_gamma   90.00
#
_symmetry.space_group_name_H-M   'P 1'
#
loop_
_entity.id
_entity.type
_entity.pdbx_description
1 polymer ?
#
loop_
_entity_poly.entity_id
_entity_poly.type
_entity_poly.pdbx_seq_one_letter_code
_entity_poly.pdbx_strand_id
1 'polypeptide(L)'
;MLFRSAELRSQLDKANAQVAQESSIKNKLEEMQEAVKKLSAEASDADRRRIQSETAISEQMKQMRTYTEDLAKQTKSVASALSSSQARGRYGEMHLETLLKSAGLQEPEHFVRQTNIDSSEEGAARPDITLHTNSDSKIFIDSKFPFERFYEAFETEDEVRRKELLQMHAKDLLKHAEALSKRRYAEKGNSADFVILYLPIDAIYIEAINAIPDFLTQCFSLNVTVATPANMMAMLRTVGYIYSKNRVAENAEKVRDEAVKFMKDLSALYDRIETVGDRLESTVKAYNEMIPSAETTVVRTAKRMKELDVQGKELSAIDPVENSVRKLNRKLELEE
;
A
#
# COMPACT_ATOMS: atom_id res chain seq x y z
N MET A 1 37.78 -0.33 -65.17
CA MET A 1 37.25 0.76 -64.26
C MET A 1 36.05 0.30 -63.43
N LEU A 2 35.21 -0.59 -63.84
CA LEU A 2 33.98 -1.00 -63.13
C LEU A 2 34.22 -1.78 -61.81
N PHE A 3 35.24 -2.60 -61.70
CA PHE A 3 35.54 -3.39 -60.50
C PHE A 3 36.00 -2.53 -59.31
N ARG A 4 36.74 -1.47 -59.54
CA ARG A 4 37.24 -0.58 -58.51
C ARG A 4 36.15 0.28 -57.86
N SER A 5 35.05 0.54 -58.60
CA SER A 5 33.90 1.30 -58.06
C SER A 5 32.95 0.45 -57.19
N ALA A 6 32.86 -0.85 -57.43
CA ALA A 6 32.09 -1.78 -56.62
C ALA A 6 32.76 -2.05 -55.25
N GLU A 7 34.07 -2.17 -55.27
CA GLU A 7 34.85 -2.37 -54.03
C GLU A 7 34.85 -1.15 -53.12
N LEU A 8 34.92 0.07 -53.68
CA LEU A 8 34.76 1.32 -52.96
C LEU A 8 33.36 1.50 -52.36
N ARG A 9 32.32 1.10 -53.09
CA ARG A 9 30.94 1.11 -52.54
C ARG A 9 30.78 0.14 -51.38
N SER A 10 31.30 -1.08 -51.49
CA SER A 10 31.25 -2.06 -50.37
C SER A 10 32.02 -1.60 -49.15
N GLN A 11 33.15 -0.89 -49.31
CA GLN A 11 33.90 -0.30 -48.21
C GLN A 11 33.13 0.89 -47.58
N LEU A 12 32.48 1.69 -48.37
CA LEU A 12 31.64 2.80 -47.87
C LEU A 12 30.43 2.29 -47.10
N ASP A 13 29.75 1.25 -47.57
CA ASP A 13 28.60 0.63 -46.89
C ASP A 13 29.02 -0.01 -45.54
N LYS A 14 30.18 -0.66 -45.50
CA LYS A 14 30.74 -1.18 -44.25
C LYS A 14 31.11 -0.06 -43.28
N ALA A 15 31.71 1.01 -43.72
CA ALA A 15 32.04 2.18 -42.90
C ALA A 15 30.78 2.84 -42.37
N ASN A 16 29.75 3.01 -43.20
CA ASN A 16 28.46 3.59 -42.77
C ASN A 16 27.74 2.68 -41.77
N ALA A 17 27.78 1.36 -41.92
CA ALA A 17 27.23 0.42 -40.96
C ALA A 17 27.98 0.47 -39.60
N GLN A 18 29.30 0.64 -39.65
CA GLN A 18 30.12 0.77 -38.45
C GLN A 18 29.83 2.07 -37.69
N VAL A 19 29.69 3.18 -38.39
CA VAL A 19 29.32 4.49 -37.80
C VAL A 19 27.91 4.44 -37.20
N ALA A 20 26.96 3.78 -37.86
CA ALA A 20 25.61 3.58 -37.33
C ALA A 20 25.62 2.70 -36.03
N GLN A 21 26.46 1.67 -36.00
CA GLN A 21 26.64 0.81 -34.84
C GLN A 21 27.30 1.54 -33.66
N GLU A 22 28.33 2.35 -33.93
CA GLU A 22 28.97 3.21 -32.93
C GLU A 22 28.00 4.26 -32.34
N SER A 23 27.19 4.87 -33.20
CA SER A 23 26.15 5.81 -32.78
C SER A 23 25.10 5.16 -31.88
N SER A 24 24.65 3.94 -32.23
CA SER A 24 23.70 3.16 -31.43
C SER A 24 24.28 2.77 -30.06
N ILE A 25 25.57 2.36 -30.01
CA ILE A 25 26.25 2.05 -28.76
C ILE A 25 26.41 3.28 -27.90
N LYS A 26 26.72 4.45 -28.49
CA LYS A 26 26.84 5.70 -27.76
C LYS A 26 25.51 6.13 -27.13
N ASN A 27 24.42 6.04 -27.88
CA ASN A 27 23.09 6.35 -27.36
C ASN A 27 22.68 5.41 -26.19
N LYS A 28 22.96 4.10 -26.33
CA LYS A 28 22.73 3.16 -25.22
C LYS A 28 23.59 3.41 -23.99
N LEU A 29 24.82 3.89 -24.18
CA LEU A 29 25.70 4.30 -23.07
C LEU A 29 25.18 5.54 -22.36
N GLU A 30 24.67 6.52 -23.09
CA GLU A 30 24.05 7.72 -22.52
C GLU A 30 22.76 7.37 -21.76
N GLU A 31 21.92 6.52 -22.30
CA GLU A 31 20.71 6.01 -21.61
C GLU A 31 21.07 5.24 -20.32
N MET A 32 22.10 4.38 -20.37
CA MET A 32 22.58 3.68 -19.17
C MET A 32 23.16 4.65 -18.14
N GLN A 33 23.89 5.67 -18.53
CA GLN A 33 24.42 6.68 -17.61
C GLN A 33 23.28 7.47 -16.94
N GLU A 34 22.25 7.85 -17.67
CA GLU A 34 21.06 8.50 -17.11
C GLU A 34 20.30 7.58 -16.14
N ALA A 35 20.11 6.32 -16.50
CA ALA A 35 19.48 5.33 -15.64
C ALA A 35 20.26 5.08 -14.34
N VAL A 36 21.59 4.98 -14.41
CA VAL A 36 22.47 4.85 -13.23
C VAL A 36 22.39 6.11 -12.36
N LYS A 37 22.36 7.29 -12.95
CA LYS A 37 22.24 8.56 -12.22
C LYS A 37 20.90 8.69 -11.50
N LYS A 38 19.83 8.24 -12.15
CA LYS A 38 18.47 8.18 -11.55
C LYS A 38 18.40 7.19 -10.40
N LEU A 39 18.92 5.98 -10.59
CA LEU A 39 19.02 4.96 -9.54
C LEU A 39 19.86 5.44 -8.34
N SER A 40 20.96 6.12 -8.57
CA SER A 40 21.80 6.69 -7.52
C SER A 40 21.09 7.79 -6.73
N ALA A 41 20.29 8.64 -7.40
CA ALA A 41 19.47 9.67 -6.75
C ALA A 41 18.34 9.03 -5.92
N GLU A 42 17.65 8.04 -6.45
CA GLU A 42 16.60 7.30 -5.73
C GLU A 42 17.15 6.53 -4.51
N ALA A 43 18.33 5.92 -4.64
CA ALA A 43 19.02 5.27 -3.52
C ALA A 43 19.42 6.27 -2.42
N SER A 44 19.92 7.44 -2.79
CA SER A 44 20.26 8.53 -1.84
C SER A 44 19.02 9.06 -1.12
N ASP A 45 17.91 9.23 -1.83
CA ASP A 45 16.64 9.68 -1.23
C ASP A 45 16.03 8.60 -0.30
N ALA A 46 16.16 7.32 -0.67
CA ALA A 46 15.75 6.21 0.19
C ALA A 46 16.58 6.16 1.48
N ASP A 47 17.90 6.35 1.39
CA ASP A 47 18.80 6.40 2.56
C ASP A 47 18.48 7.62 3.47
N ARG A 48 18.21 8.79 2.89
CA ARG A 48 17.79 9.98 3.66
C ARG A 48 16.48 9.72 4.42
N ARG A 49 15.49 9.10 3.78
CA ARG A 49 14.22 8.76 4.43
C ARG A 49 14.43 7.72 5.54
N ARG A 50 15.33 6.75 5.33
CA ARG A 50 15.70 5.77 6.36
C ARG A 50 16.30 6.45 7.58
N ILE A 51 17.30 7.33 7.39
CA ILE A 51 17.97 8.06 8.48
C ILE A 51 16.97 8.97 9.21
N GLN A 52 16.07 9.66 8.50
CA GLN A 52 15.03 10.47 9.12
C GLN A 52 14.06 9.62 9.94
N SER A 53 13.69 8.44 9.44
CA SER A 53 12.83 7.49 10.17
C SER A 53 13.54 6.94 11.41
N GLU A 54 14.81 6.54 11.32
CA GLU A 54 15.62 6.07 12.45
C GLU A 54 15.79 7.16 13.51
N THR A 55 16.04 8.42 13.09
CA THR A 55 16.16 9.56 14.01
C THR A 55 14.83 9.86 14.72
N ALA A 56 13.71 9.81 13.99
CA ALA A 56 12.38 10.00 14.55
C ALA A 56 12.03 8.88 15.57
N ILE A 57 12.38 7.64 15.25
CA ILE A 57 12.20 6.49 16.16
C ILE A 57 13.08 6.66 17.41
N SER A 58 14.35 7.06 17.24
CA SER A 58 15.27 7.28 18.36
C SER A 58 14.80 8.39 19.30
N GLU A 59 14.32 9.52 18.75
CA GLU A 59 13.81 10.65 19.54
C GLU A 59 12.54 10.26 20.29
N GLN A 60 11.64 9.47 19.68
CA GLN A 60 10.46 8.95 20.37
C GLN A 60 10.79 7.90 21.41
N MET A 61 11.79 7.06 21.19
CA MET A 61 12.29 6.14 22.22
C MET A 61 12.85 6.91 23.41
N LYS A 62 13.53 8.05 23.18
CA LYS A 62 14.05 8.92 24.25
C LYS A 62 12.91 9.60 25.02
N GLN A 63 11.92 10.15 24.34
CA GLN A 63 10.72 10.71 24.95
C GLN A 63 9.95 9.66 25.75
N MET A 64 9.87 8.44 25.24
CA MET A 64 9.20 7.33 25.89
C MET A 64 9.97 6.84 27.12
N ARG A 65 11.32 6.83 27.08
CA ARG A 65 12.15 6.59 28.26
C ARG A 65 11.89 7.61 29.37
N THR A 66 11.89 8.90 29.03
CA THR A 66 11.60 9.98 30.00
C THR A 66 10.18 9.84 30.55
N TYR A 67 9.22 9.50 29.69
CA TYR A 67 7.84 9.23 30.14
C TYR A 67 7.74 7.99 31.04
N THR A 68 8.51 6.94 30.78
CA THR A 68 8.55 5.71 31.57
C THR A 68 9.25 5.95 32.92
N GLU A 69 10.30 6.78 32.96
CA GLU A 69 10.98 7.18 34.17
C GLU A 69 10.10 8.06 35.09
N ASP A 70 9.33 8.99 34.51
CA ASP A 70 8.34 9.77 35.22
C ASP A 70 7.14 8.92 35.67
N LEU A 71 6.72 7.95 34.86
CA LEU A 71 5.70 6.97 35.25
C LEU A 71 6.19 6.07 36.39
N ALA A 72 7.46 5.66 36.41
CA ALA A 72 8.05 4.89 37.50
C ALA A 72 8.08 5.71 38.80
N LYS A 73 8.33 7.02 38.75
CA LYS A 73 8.22 7.93 39.90
C LYS A 73 6.78 8.11 40.37
N GLN A 74 5.81 8.18 39.42
CA GLN A 74 4.38 8.23 39.76
C GLN A 74 3.83 6.86 40.19
N THR A 75 4.50 5.76 39.85
CA THR A 75 4.08 4.38 40.14
C THR A 75 3.93 4.14 41.65
N LYS A 76 4.64 4.88 42.48
CA LYS A 76 4.46 4.84 43.94
C LYS A 76 3.06 5.30 44.39
N SER A 77 2.47 6.25 43.70
CA SER A 77 1.08 6.69 43.94
C SER A 77 0.05 5.85 43.20
N VAL A 78 0.43 5.30 42.04
CA VAL A 78 -0.43 4.42 41.23
C VAL A 78 -0.48 3.00 41.82
N ALA A 79 0.57 2.53 42.45
CA ALA A 79 0.59 1.21 43.11
C ALA A 79 -0.53 1.05 44.13
N SER A 80 -0.85 2.10 44.89
CA SER A 80 -1.98 2.09 45.83
C SER A 80 -3.34 2.07 45.11
N ALA A 81 -3.45 2.69 43.94
CA ALA A 81 -4.67 2.70 43.12
C ALA A 81 -4.83 1.37 42.32
N LEU A 82 -3.73 0.66 42.06
CA LEU A 82 -3.71 -0.64 41.36
C LEU A 82 -3.69 -1.82 42.36
N SER A 83 -4.21 -1.64 43.54
CA SER A 83 -4.21 -2.65 44.64
C SER A 83 -4.98 -3.92 44.24
N SER A 84 -6.00 -3.84 43.38
CA SER A 84 -6.77 -5.00 42.97
C SER A 84 -6.31 -5.58 41.61
N SER A 85 -6.36 -6.91 41.45
CA SER A 85 -6.03 -7.60 40.23
C SER A 85 -6.86 -7.10 39.05
N GLN A 86 -8.12 -6.73 39.26
CA GLN A 86 -9.01 -6.18 38.26
C GLN A 86 -8.59 -4.77 37.79
N ALA A 87 -8.13 -3.90 38.73
CA ALA A 87 -7.64 -2.58 38.35
C ALA A 87 -6.35 -2.68 37.52
N ARG A 88 -5.46 -3.61 37.89
CA ARG A 88 -4.24 -3.91 37.14
C ARG A 88 -4.52 -4.41 35.70
N GLY A 89 -5.49 -5.33 35.57
CA GLY A 89 -5.93 -5.83 34.23
C GLY A 89 -6.42 -4.69 33.36
N ARG A 90 -7.38 -3.89 33.88
CA ARG A 90 -7.92 -2.72 33.12
C ARG A 90 -6.84 -1.70 32.75
N TYR A 91 -5.87 -1.45 33.61
CA TYR A 91 -4.77 -0.54 33.30
C TYR A 91 -3.93 -1.06 32.13
N GLY A 92 -3.55 -2.34 32.16
CA GLY A 92 -2.77 -2.96 31.09
C GLY A 92 -3.49 -2.92 29.72
N GLU A 93 -4.79 -3.24 29.71
CA GLU A 93 -5.61 -3.18 28.50
C GLU A 93 -5.74 -1.75 27.97
N MET A 94 -6.05 -0.77 28.85
CA MET A 94 -6.17 0.65 28.48
C MET A 94 -4.84 1.21 27.96
N HIS A 95 -3.74 0.85 28.60
CA HIS A 95 -2.41 1.29 28.17
C HIS A 95 -2.04 0.74 26.79
N LEU A 96 -2.31 -0.55 26.55
CA LEU A 96 -2.11 -1.20 25.26
C LEU A 96 -2.97 -0.54 24.16
N GLU A 97 -4.23 -0.27 24.45
CA GLU A 97 -5.13 0.44 23.51
C GLU A 97 -4.60 1.83 23.17
N THR A 98 -4.08 2.55 24.16
CA THR A 98 -3.48 3.88 23.95
C THR A 98 -2.26 3.80 23.03
N LEU A 99 -1.41 2.78 23.18
CA LEU A 99 -0.27 2.55 22.31
C LEU A 99 -0.68 2.24 20.87
N LEU A 100 -1.69 1.38 20.68
CA LEU A 100 -2.23 1.07 19.36
C LEU A 100 -2.73 2.33 18.64
N LYS A 101 -3.54 3.14 19.32
CA LYS A 101 -4.04 4.41 18.80
C LYS A 101 -2.92 5.41 18.50
N SER A 102 -1.92 5.50 19.38
CA SER A 102 -0.75 6.38 19.20
C SER A 102 0.15 5.94 18.04
N ALA A 103 0.15 4.66 17.69
CA ALA A 103 0.81 4.12 16.52
C ALA A 103 0.01 4.38 15.22
N GLY A 104 -1.17 5.02 15.30
CA GLY A 104 -2.03 5.33 14.14
C GLY A 104 -2.96 4.19 13.74
N LEU A 105 -3.07 3.14 14.56
CA LEU A 105 -3.97 2.03 14.32
C LEU A 105 -5.38 2.35 14.82
N GLN A 106 -6.41 1.94 14.06
CA GLN A 106 -7.81 2.23 14.33
C GLN A 106 -8.62 0.96 14.50
N GLU A 107 -9.57 0.97 15.44
CA GLU A 107 -10.57 -0.07 15.61
C GLU A 107 -11.80 0.25 14.76
N PRO A 108 -12.42 -0.68 14.08
CA PRO A 108 -12.08 -2.11 13.99
C PRO A 108 -11.15 -2.48 12.83
N GLU A 109 -10.68 -1.53 12.03
CA GLU A 109 -9.95 -1.75 10.77
C GLU A 109 -8.61 -2.49 11.00
N HIS A 110 -7.85 -2.06 12.01
CA HIS A 110 -6.51 -2.57 12.26
C HIS A 110 -6.44 -3.53 13.44
N PHE A 111 -7.30 -3.36 14.43
CA PHE A 111 -7.37 -4.25 15.60
C PHE A 111 -8.80 -4.33 16.15
N VAL A 112 -9.06 -5.40 16.90
CA VAL A 112 -10.33 -5.60 17.62
C VAL A 112 -10.03 -6.06 19.05
N ARG A 113 -10.83 -5.55 20.00
CA ARG A 113 -10.71 -5.90 21.41
C ARG A 113 -11.58 -7.09 21.77
N GLN A 114 -11.09 -7.96 22.65
CA GLN A 114 -11.84 -9.04 23.30
C GLN A 114 -12.70 -9.89 22.33
N THR A 115 -12.14 -10.26 21.19
CA THR A 115 -12.84 -11.08 20.19
C THR A 115 -13.00 -12.51 20.67
N ASN A 116 -14.23 -13.04 20.56
CA ASN A 116 -14.46 -14.48 20.67
C ASN A 116 -13.89 -15.15 19.42
N ILE A 117 -12.86 -15.98 19.57
CA ILE A 117 -12.22 -16.68 18.45
C ILE A 117 -13.11 -17.85 17.97
N ASP A 118 -13.85 -18.47 18.89
CA ASP A 118 -14.83 -19.53 18.58
C ASP A 118 -16.12 -19.26 19.35
N SER A 119 -17.23 -19.11 18.61
CA SER A 119 -18.57 -18.92 19.18
C SER A 119 -19.21 -20.24 19.69
N SER A 120 -18.53 -21.37 19.55
CA SER A 120 -19.11 -22.70 19.75
C SER A 120 -18.68 -23.44 21.02
N GLU A 121 -17.70 -22.93 21.80
CA GLU A 121 -17.25 -23.59 23.02
C GLU A 121 -17.34 -22.65 24.22
N GLU A 122 -18.06 -23.05 25.27
CA GLU A 122 -17.99 -22.47 26.62
C GLU A 122 -16.55 -22.65 27.14
N GLY A 123 -15.79 -21.53 27.21
CA GLY A 123 -14.37 -21.53 27.62
C GLY A 123 -13.40 -21.10 26.51
N ALA A 124 -13.91 -20.61 25.38
CA ALA A 124 -13.08 -20.09 24.28
C ALA A 124 -12.08 -19.03 24.79
N ALA A 125 -10.82 -19.25 24.50
CA ALA A 125 -9.75 -18.32 24.84
C ALA A 125 -9.97 -16.98 24.12
N ARG A 126 -10.07 -15.90 24.90
CA ARG A 126 -10.26 -14.54 24.39
C ARG A 126 -8.95 -13.77 24.53
N PRO A 127 -8.28 -13.39 23.44
CA PRO A 127 -7.18 -12.46 23.54
C PRO A 127 -7.71 -11.06 23.87
N ASP A 128 -6.91 -10.26 24.58
CA ASP A 128 -7.31 -8.88 24.89
C ASP A 128 -7.36 -8.03 23.63
N ILE A 129 -6.41 -8.23 22.71
CA ILE A 129 -6.36 -7.59 21.38
C ILE A 129 -6.09 -8.63 20.30
N THR A 130 -6.82 -8.51 19.20
CA THR A 130 -6.53 -9.18 17.94
C THR A 130 -6.10 -8.12 16.94
N LEU A 131 -4.84 -8.11 16.54
CA LEU A 131 -4.28 -7.23 15.53
C LEU A 131 -4.40 -7.91 14.17
N HIS A 132 -5.01 -7.24 13.20
CA HIS A 132 -5.08 -7.72 11.83
C HIS A 132 -3.78 -7.41 11.09
N THR A 133 -3.36 -8.26 10.16
CA THR A 133 -2.26 -7.97 9.24
C THR A 133 -2.80 -7.92 7.80
N ASN A 134 -2.05 -7.31 6.90
CA ASN A 134 -2.51 -7.12 5.52
C ASN A 134 -2.70 -8.42 4.72
N SER A 135 -2.14 -9.53 5.20
CA SER A 135 -2.28 -10.86 4.59
C SER A 135 -3.45 -11.67 5.16
N ASP A 136 -4.44 -11.01 5.75
CA ASP A 136 -5.56 -11.64 6.46
C ASP A 136 -5.13 -12.44 7.70
N SER A 137 -3.83 -12.39 8.03
CA SER A 137 -3.29 -13.02 9.23
C SER A 137 -3.57 -12.16 10.47
N LYS A 138 -3.63 -12.82 11.63
CA LYS A 138 -3.94 -12.20 12.91
C LYS A 138 -2.77 -12.36 13.86
N ILE A 139 -2.49 -11.33 14.67
CA ILE A 139 -1.56 -11.41 15.79
C ILE A 139 -2.36 -11.20 17.06
N PHE A 140 -2.24 -12.12 17.99
CA PHE A 140 -2.94 -12.06 19.27
C PHE A 140 -2.03 -11.44 20.33
N ILE A 141 -2.60 -10.56 21.13
CA ILE A 141 -1.92 -9.86 22.21
C ILE A 141 -2.72 -10.08 23.50
N ASP A 142 -2.06 -10.58 24.52
CA ASP A 142 -2.61 -10.74 25.87
C ASP A 142 -1.84 -9.81 26.81
N SER A 143 -2.54 -8.97 27.54
CA SER A 143 -1.96 -8.03 28.50
C SER A 143 -1.94 -8.65 29.87
N LYS A 144 -0.75 -8.69 30.50
CA LYS A 144 -0.60 -9.17 31.87
C LYS A 144 0.17 -8.18 32.73
N PHE A 145 -0.31 -8.01 33.93
CA PHE A 145 0.34 -7.15 34.91
C PHE A 145 0.59 -7.88 36.22
N PRO A 146 1.55 -8.83 36.28
CA PRO A 146 1.93 -9.54 37.49
C PRO A 146 2.76 -8.64 38.40
N PHE A 147 2.11 -7.79 39.16
CA PHE A 147 2.75 -6.71 39.91
C PHE A 147 3.08 -7.06 41.39
N GLU A 148 2.39 -8.04 41.99
CA GLU A 148 2.45 -8.29 43.41
C GLU A 148 3.87 -8.58 43.94
N ARG A 149 4.50 -9.64 43.43
CA ARG A 149 5.85 -10.04 43.86
C ARG A 149 6.93 -9.04 43.45
N PHE A 150 6.74 -8.41 42.30
CA PHE A 150 7.60 -7.31 41.89
C PHE A 150 7.54 -6.16 42.88
N TYR A 151 6.33 -5.76 43.31
CA TYR A 151 6.12 -4.69 44.26
C TYR A 151 6.69 -5.05 45.64
N GLU A 152 6.41 -6.26 46.16
CA GLU A 152 6.98 -6.75 47.41
C GLU A 152 8.52 -6.75 47.43
N ALA A 153 9.15 -7.05 46.29
CA ALA A 153 10.60 -7.00 46.15
C ALA A 153 11.18 -5.59 46.30
N PHE A 154 10.42 -4.56 45.91
CA PHE A 154 10.85 -3.16 46.08
C PHE A 154 10.51 -2.56 47.42
N GLU A 155 9.58 -3.14 48.18
CA GLU A 155 9.23 -2.72 49.52
C GLU A 155 10.17 -3.34 50.61
N THR A 156 10.83 -4.46 50.30
CA THR A 156 11.73 -5.12 51.26
C THR A 156 13.13 -4.52 51.26
N GLU A 157 13.68 -4.28 52.42
CA GLU A 157 15.09 -3.88 52.63
C GLU A 157 16.05 -5.08 52.65
N ASP A 158 15.54 -6.30 52.80
CA ASP A 158 16.31 -7.54 52.79
C ASP A 158 16.69 -7.95 51.38
N GLU A 159 17.96 -7.83 51.03
CA GLU A 159 18.51 -8.17 49.70
C GLU A 159 18.33 -9.66 49.34
N VAL A 160 18.36 -10.57 50.31
CA VAL A 160 18.15 -12.00 50.06
C VAL A 160 16.67 -12.22 49.68
N ARG A 161 15.80 -11.64 50.45
CA ARG A 161 14.35 -11.72 50.24
C ARG A 161 13.96 -11.05 48.92
N ARG A 162 14.57 -9.93 48.58
CA ARG A 162 14.36 -9.25 47.31
C ARG A 162 14.67 -10.17 46.11
N LYS A 163 15.83 -10.83 46.14
CA LYS A 163 16.22 -11.78 45.07
C LYS A 163 15.25 -12.95 44.96
N GLU A 164 14.81 -13.51 46.08
CA GLU A 164 13.81 -14.58 46.05
C GLU A 164 12.50 -14.13 45.41
N LEU A 165 11.99 -12.96 45.77
CA LEU A 165 10.75 -12.39 45.21
C LEU A 165 10.88 -12.13 43.74
N LEU A 166 12.01 -11.58 43.26
CA LEU A 166 12.25 -11.35 41.82
C LEU A 166 12.36 -12.66 41.04
N GLN A 167 12.98 -13.70 41.60
CA GLN A 167 12.98 -15.03 40.97
C GLN A 167 11.58 -15.64 40.87
N MET A 168 10.77 -15.48 41.96
CA MET A 168 9.38 -15.93 41.93
C MET A 168 8.54 -15.15 40.93
N HIS A 169 8.76 -13.84 40.83
CA HIS A 169 8.15 -12.99 39.80
C HIS A 169 8.44 -13.46 38.38
N ALA A 170 9.70 -13.72 38.04
CA ALA A 170 10.12 -14.21 36.77
C ALA A 170 9.49 -15.59 36.43
N LYS A 171 9.42 -16.49 37.43
CA LYS A 171 8.73 -17.79 37.28
C LYS A 171 7.23 -17.63 37.02
N ASP A 172 6.57 -16.66 37.67
CA ASP A 172 5.15 -16.40 37.40
C ASP A 172 4.90 -15.86 36.01
N LEU A 173 5.81 -15.02 35.50
CA LEU A 173 5.77 -14.60 34.09
C LEU A 173 5.93 -15.78 33.10
N LEU A 174 6.87 -16.69 33.35
CA LEU A 174 7.02 -17.91 32.57
C LEU A 174 5.76 -18.77 32.59
N LYS A 175 5.13 -18.94 33.77
CA LYS A 175 3.83 -19.66 33.84
C LYS A 175 2.74 -18.98 33.03
N HIS A 176 2.72 -17.65 32.98
CA HIS A 176 1.81 -16.91 32.09
C HIS A 176 2.11 -17.18 30.61
N ALA A 177 3.38 -17.16 30.20
CA ALA A 177 3.79 -17.51 28.85
C ALA A 177 3.39 -18.97 28.48
N GLU A 178 3.63 -19.94 29.38
CA GLU A 178 3.18 -21.32 29.19
C GLU A 178 1.65 -21.44 29.06
N ALA A 179 0.90 -20.70 29.87
CA ALA A 179 -0.56 -20.70 29.81
C ALA A 179 -1.05 -20.10 28.49
N LEU A 180 -0.39 -19.06 27.95
CA LEU A 180 -0.71 -18.48 26.65
C LEU A 180 -0.38 -19.45 25.51
N SER A 181 0.77 -20.09 25.55
CA SER A 181 1.16 -21.12 24.56
C SER A 181 0.12 -22.24 24.49
N LYS A 182 -0.38 -22.71 25.64
CA LYS A 182 -1.42 -23.76 25.73
C LYS A 182 -2.77 -23.35 25.14
N ARG A 183 -3.08 -22.07 25.02
CA ARG A 183 -4.32 -21.58 24.38
C ARG A 183 -4.32 -21.75 22.86
N ARG A 184 -3.19 -22.14 22.28
CA ARG A 184 -3.02 -22.46 20.84
C ARG A 184 -3.62 -21.42 19.91
N TYR A 185 -3.44 -20.16 20.22
CA TYR A 185 -3.92 -19.06 19.38
C TYR A 185 -3.36 -19.15 17.96
N ALA A 186 -2.11 -19.59 17.82
CA ALA A 186 -1.44 -19.78 16.54
C ALA A 186 -2.10 -20.83 15.62
N GLU A 187 -2.80 -21.83 16.20
CA GLU A 187 -3.49 -22.87 15.45
C GLU A 187 -4.91 -22.45 15.02
N LYS A 188 -5.41 -21.32 15.49
CA LYS A 188 -6.78 -20.85 15.27
C LYS A 188 -6.85 -19.83 14.13
N GLY A 189 -7.24 -20.34 12.96
CA GLY A 189 -7.43 -19.51 11.76
C GLY A 189 -6.10 -19.09 11.11
N ASN A 190 -6.12 -18.03 10.32
CA ASN A 190 -4.95 -17.48 9.65
C ASN A 190 -4.17 -16.56 10.62
N SER A 191 -3.49 -17.14 11.63
CA SER A 191 -2.79 -16.40 12.66
C SER A 191 -1.27 -16.53 12.55
N ALA A 192 -0.53 -15.57 13.11
CA ALA A 192 0.91 -15.67 13.25
C ALA A 192 1.28 -16.85 14.17
N ASP A 193 2.46 -17.43 13.95
CA ASP A 193 2.95 -18.59 14.72
C ASP A 193 3.36 -18.23 16.15
N PHE A 194 3.06 -17.02 16.61
CA PHE A 194 3.39 -16.52 17.93
C PHE A 194 2.27 -15.65 18.53
N VAL A 195 2.30 -15.51 19.85
CA VAL A 195 1.43 -14.62 20.64
C VAL A 195 2.27 -13.58 21.34
N ILE A 196 1.78 -12.36 21.47
CA ILE A 196 2.46 -11.30 22.21
C ILE A 196 1.92 -11.29 23.66
N LEU A 197 2.83 -11.45 24.63
CA LEU A 197 2.58 -11.17 26.03
C LEU A 197 3.00 -9.73 26.32
N TYR A 198 2.02 -8.85 26.49
CA TYR A 198 2.27 -7.44 26.76
C TYR A 198 2.38 -7.17 28.26
N LEU A 199 3.49 -6.54 28.68
CA LEU A 199 3.75 -6.09 30.04
C LEU A 199 3.74 -4.55 30.06
N PRO A 200 2.84 -3.89 30.80
CA PRO A 200 2.68 -2.43 30.73
C PRO A 200 3.81 -1.62 31.39
N ILE A 201 4.79 -2.25 32.01
CA ILE A 201 5.95 -1.61 32.66
C ILE A 201 7.25 -2.34 32.28
N ASP A 202 8.22 -1.60 31.72
CA ASP A 202 9.52 -2.15 31.29
C ASP A 202 10.31 -2.77 32.47
N ALA A 203 10.24 -2.19 33.66
CA ALA A 203 10.95 -2.69 34.83
C ALA A 203 10.58 -4.14 35.20
N ILE A 204 9.32 -4.52 35.08
CA ILE A 204 8.82 -5.89 35.30
C ILE A 204 9.56 -6.89 34.40
N TYR A 205 9.74 -6.52 33.14
CA TYR A 205 10.45 -7.33 32.14
C TYR A 205 11.95 -7.41 32.40
N ILE A 206 12.58 -6.26 32.72
CA ILE A 206 14.01 -6.17 33.01
C ILE A 206 14.38 -7.03 34.22
N GLU A 207 13.61 -6.95 35.29
CA GLU A 207 13.87 -7.76 36.48
C GLU A 207 13.66 -9.25 36.25
N ALA A 208 12.72 -9.62 35.36
CA ALA A 208 12.55 -11.03 35.00
C ALA A 208 13.77 -11.59 34.25
N ILE A 209 14.36 -10.82 33.32
CA ILE A 209 15.57 -11.22 32.61
C ILE A 209 16.76 -11.28 33.53
N ASN A 210 16.90 -10.32 34.45
CA ASN A 210 17.98 -10.31 35.46
C ASN A 210 17.89 -11.53 36.39
N ALA A 211 16.68 -11.92 36.77
CA ALA A 211 16.45 -13.05 37.67
C ALA A 211 16.62 -14.42 37.00
N ILE A 212 16.26 -14.54 35.69
CA ILE A 212 16.37 -15.77 34.92
C ILE A 212 17.04 -15.42 33.57
N PRO A 213 18.34 -15.68 33.38
CA PRO A 213 19.08 -15.26 32.15
C PRO A 213 18.56 -15.83 30.86
N ASP A 214 17.96 -17.01 30.85
CA ASP A 214 17.37 -17.67 29.70
C ASP A 214 15.84 -17.45 29.56
N PHE A 215 15.28 -16.49 30.31
CA PHE A 215 13.86 -16.13 30.31
C PHE A 215 13.31 -15.93 28.87
N LEU A 216 14.03 -15.13 28.06
CA LEU A 216 13.62 -14.87 26.67
C LEU A 216 13.63 -16.13 25.81
N THR A 217 14.69 -16.94 25.93
CA THR A 217 14.80 -18.19 25.16
C THR A 217 13.66 -19.15 25.51
N GLN A 218 13.29 -19.21 26.78
CA GLN A 218 12.15 -20.02 27.23
C GLN A 218 10.83 -19.48 26.64
N CYS A 219 10.59 -18.17 26.67
CA CYS A 219 9.40 -17.58 26.04
C CYS A 219 9.34 -17.85 24.53
N PHE A 220 10.45 -17.69 23.81
CA PHE A 220 10.52 -17.98 22.37
C PHE A 220 10.26 -19.46 22.06
N SER A 221 10.76 -20.39 22.89
CA SER A 221 10.46 -21.82 22.68
C SER A 221 8.98 -22.18 22.87
N LEU A 222 8.23 -21.30 23.53
CA LEU A 222 6.78 -21.40 23.72
C LEU A 222 6.00 -20.65 22.64
N ASN A 223 6.65 -20.08 21.63
CA ASN A 223 6.07 -19.16 20.65
C ASN A 223 5.39 -17.94 21.29
N VAL A 224 5.95 -17.44 22.39
CA VAL A 224 5.48 -16.25 23.07
C VAL A 224 6.54 -15.16 22.98
N THR A 225 6.17 -14.02 22.40
CA THR A 225 7.01 -12.82 22.35
C THR A 225 6.62 -11.87 23.47
N VAL A 226 7.55 -11.52 24.33
CA VAL A 226 7.29 -10.56 25.41
C VAL A 226 7.49 -9.14 24.89
N ALA A 227 6.50 -8.30 25.08
CA ALA A 227 6.52 -6.90 24.66
C ALA A 227 6.24 -5.95 25.83
N THR A 228 7.00 -4.87 25.89
CA THR A 228 6.84 -3.76 26.83
C THR A 228 6.47 -2.49 26.06
N PRO A 229 6.08 -1.38 26.71
CA PRO A 229 5.70 -0.16 26.00
C PRO A 229 6.72 0.29 24.96
N ALA A 230 8.02 0.23 25.27
CA ALA A 230 9.07 0.70 24.39
C ALA A 230 9.18 -0.11 23.09
N ASN A 231 9.29 -1.45 23.20
CA ASN A 231 9.42 -2.32 22.03
C ASN A 231 8.07 -2.53 21.31
N MET A 232 6.95 -2.54 22.02
CA MET A 232 5.62 -2.60 21.44
C MET A 232 5.37 -1.43 20.51
N MET A 233 5.71 -0.20 20.91
CA MET A 233 5.54 0.98 20.05
C MET A 233 6.35 0.86 18.75
N ALA A 234 7.60 0.36 18.83
CA ALA A 234 8.42 0.13 17.65
C ALA A 234 7.78 -0.90 16.68
N MET A 235 7.28 -2.02 17.25
CA MET A 235 6.58 -3.06 16.48
C MET A 235 5.32 -2.52 15.81
N LEU A 236 4.48 -1.82 16.58
CA LEU A 236 3.20 -1.27 16.08
C LEU A 236 3.43 -0.22 14.98
N ARG A 237 4.47 0.60 15.08
CA ARG A 237 4.84 1.53 14.02
C ARG A 237 5.27 0.83 12.74
N THR A 238 6.02 -0.26 12.88
CA THR A 238 6.41 -1.08 11.72
C THR A 238 5.16 -1.67 11.05
N VAL A 239 4.23 -2.19 11.84
CA VAL A 239 2.95 -2.68 11.35
C VAL A 239 2.16 -1.57 10.65
N GLY A 240 2.00 -0.40 11.28
CA GLY A 240 1.33 0.75 10.69
C GLY A 240 1.97 1.23 9.38
N TYR A 241 3.30 1.20 9.29
CA TYR A 241 4.02 1.51 8.06
C TYR A 241 3.71 0.49 6.94
N ILE A 242 3.68 -0.80 7.25
CA ILE A 242 3.32 -1.86 6.30
C ILE A 242 1.90 -1.66 5.79
N TYR A 243 0.94 -1.35 6.66
CA TYR A 243 -0.43 -1.02 6.28
C TYR A 243 -0.50 0.15 5.30
N SER A 244 0.19 1.25 5.63
CA SER A 244 0.24 2.43 4.78
C SER A 244 0.80 2.12 3.38
N LYS A 245 1.88 1.34 3.31
CA LYS A 245 2.51 0.93 2.05
C LYS A 245 1.59 0.07 1.18
N ASN A 246 0.94 -0.92 1.77
CA ASN A 246 0.06 -1.82 1.03
C ASN A 246 -1.19 -1.10 0.50
N ARG A 247 -1.76 -0.18 1.29
CA ARG A 247 -2.88 0.66 0.84
C ARG A 247 -2.51 1.53 -0.36
N VAL A 248 -1.28 2.05 -0.40
CA VAL A 248 -0.77 2.79 -1.56
C VAL A 248 -0.63 1.87 -2.78
N ALA A 249 -0.10 0.66 -2.61
CA ALA A 249 0.05 -0.31 -3.69
C ALA A 249 -1.30 -0.77 -4.26
N GLU A 250 -2.28 -1.10 -3.41
CA GLU A 250 -3.64 -1.46 -3.81
C GLU A 250 -4.35 -0.32 -4.55
N ASN A 251 -4.18 0.92 -4.07
CA ASN A 251 -4.74 2.07 -4.75
C ASN A 251 -4.10 2.31 -6.12
N ALA A 252 -2.78 2.13 -6.23
CA ALA A 252 -2.07 2.24 -7.51
C ALA A 252 -2.57 1.19 -8.52
N GLU A 253 -2.82 -0.05 -8.06
CA GLU A 253 -3.39 -1.11 -8.90
C GLU A 253 -4.81 -0.78 -9.37
N LYS A 254 -5.67 -0.30 -8.48
CA LYS A 254 -7.03 0.16 -8.84
C LYS A 254 -7.00 1.30 -9.85
N VAL A 255 -6.11 2.29 -9.66
CA VAL A 255 -5.94 3.41 -10.60
C VAL A 255 -5.48 2.90 -11.97
N ARG A 256 -4.54 1.94 -12.01
CA ARG A 256 -4.09 1.32 -13.24
C ARG A 256 -5.24 0.62 -13.97
N ASP A 257 -6.04 -0.17 -13.26
CA ASP A 257 -7.15 -0.91 -13.85
C ASP A 257 -8.24 0.02 -14.39
N GLU A 258 -8.55 1.12 -13.69
CA GLU A 258 -9.47 2.14 -14.19
C GLU A 258 -8.89 2.89 -15.40
N ALA A 259 -7.58 3.16 -15.45
CA ALA A 259 -6.93 3.76 -16.59
C ALA A 259 -7.00 2.85 -17.83
N VAL A 260 -6.80 1.54 -17.67
CA VAL A 260 -6.95 0.56 -18.76
C VAL A 260 -8.38 0.54 -19.30
N LYS A 261 -9.39 0.55 -18.44
CA LYS A 261 -10.80 0.65 -18.86
C LYS A 261 -11.07 1.95 -19.63
N PHE A 262 -10.60 3.07 -19.08
CA PHE A 262 -10.76 4.37 -19.71
C PHE A 262 -10.14 4.41 -21.11
N MET A 263 -8.93 3.85 -21.30
CA MET A 263 -8.27 3.76 -22.60
C MET A 263 -9.07 2.92 -23.61
N LYS A 264 -9.68 1.83 -23.14
CA LYS A 264 -10.56 1.00 -23.98
C LYS A 264 -11.81 1.76 -24.42
N ASP A 265 -12.45 2.49 -23.50
CA ASP A 265 -13.63 3.29 -23.82
C ASP A 265 -13.30 4.45 -24.77
N LEU A 266 -12.12 5.06 -24.60
CA LEU A 266 -11.61 6.09 -25.48
C LEU A 266 -11.38 5.55 -26.90
N SER A 267 -10.78 4.36 -27.04
CA SER A 267 -10.61 3.69 -28.34
C SER A 267 -11.97 3.44 -29.02
N ALA A 268 -12.94 2.91 -28.28
CA ALA A 268 -14.27 2.69 -28.82
C ALA A 268 -14.99 3.99 -29.25
N LEU A 269 -14.73 5.09 -28.54
CA LEU A 269 -15.24 6.42 -28.93
C LEU A 269 -14.59 6.88 -30.25
N TYR A 270 -13.28 6.69 -30.40
CA TYR A 270 -12.56 7.01 -31.64
C TYR A 270 -13.12 6.26 -32.86
N ASP A 271 -13.35 4.96 -32.71
CA ASP A 271 -13.95 4.12 -33.81
C ASP A 271 -15.33 4.63 -34.20
N ARG A 272 -16.13 5.08 -33.22
CA ARG A 272 -17.46 5.67 -33.52
C ARG A 272 -17.36 7.01 -34.24
N ILE A 273 -16.39 7.85 -33.86
CA ILE A 273 -16.15 9.14 -34.53
C ILE A 273 -15.72 8.89 -35.98
N GLU A 274 -14.82 7.94 -36.24
CA GLU A 274 -14.38 7.55 -37.56
C GLU A 274 -15.58 7.06 -38.42
N THR A 275 -16.39 6.17 -37.84
CA THR A 275 -17.63 5.67 -38.49
C THR A 275 -18.59 6.80 -38.89
N VAL A 276 -18.76 7.79 -38.01
CA VAL A 276 -19.60 8.97 -38.31
C VAL A 276 -18.97 9.79 -39.43
N GLY A 277 -17.67 9.98 -39.46
CA GLY A 277 -16.93 10.66 -40.51
C GLY A 277 -17.14 10.00 -41.88
N ASP A 278 -16.99 8.68 -41.97
CA ASP A 278 -17.18 7.90 -43.19
C ASP A 278 -18.63 7.97 -43.72
N ARG A 279 -19.61 7.92 -42.80
CA ARG A 279 -21.02 8.08 -43.17
C ARG A 279 -21.36 9.47 -43.72
N LEU A 280 -20.78 10.52 -43.09
CA LEU A 280 -20.92 11.89 -43.58
C LEU A 280 -20.29 12.05 -44.97
N GLU A 281 -19.09 11.54 -45.21
CA GLU A 281 -18.42 11.57 -46.51
C GLU A 281 -19.26 10.85 -47.57
N SER A 282 -19.76 9.67 -47.22
CA SER A 282 -20.66 8.89 -48.13
C SER A 282 -21.96 9.63 -48.42
N THR A 283 -22.53 10.31 -47.40
CA THR A 283 -23.76 11.12 -47.59
C THR A 283 -23.53 12.32 -48.48
N VAL A 284 -22.43 13.04 -48.30
CA VAL A 284 -22.05 14.18 -49.17
C VAL A 284 -21.85 13.72 -50.61
N LYS A 285 -21.16 12.58 -50.78
CA LYS A 285 -20.95 11.99 -52.13
C LYS A 285 -22.28 11.64 -52.78
N ALA A 286 -23.16 10.91 -52.12
CA ALA A 286 -24.47 10.54 -52.64
C ALA A 286 -25.34 11.78 -52.96
N TYR A 287 -25.29 12.83 -52.14
CA TYR A 287 -25.95 14.10 -52.41
C TYR A 287 -25.43 14.74 -53.67
N ASN A 288 -24.11 14.91 -53.84
CA ASN A 288 -23.50 15.51 -55.00
C ASN A 288 -23.75 14.70 -56.30
N GLU A 289 -23.83 13.36 -56.19
CA GLU A 289 -24.20 12.49 -57.35
C GLU A 289 -25.67 12.62 -57.74
N MET A 290 -26.57 12.86 -56.78
CA MET A 290 -28.00 13.01 -57.05
C MET A 290 -28.35 14.36 -57.70
N ILE A 291 -27.68 15.46 -57.32
CA ILE A 291 -28.02 16.82 -57.73
C ILE A 291 -28.03 16.98 -59.27
N PRO A 292 -27.02 16.57 -60.07
CA PRO A 292 -27.01 16.69 -61.49
C PRO A 292 -28.20 15.96 -62.19
N SER A 293 -28.58 14.81 -61.65
CA SER A 293 -29.72 14.03 -62.11
C SER A 293 -31.06 14.72 -61.85
N ALA A 294 -31.21 15.24 -60.63
CA ALA A 294 -32.39 16.00 -60.22
C ALA A 294 -32.54 17.30 -61.00
N GLU A 295 -31.45 18.06 -61.18
CA GLU A 295 -31.45 19.29 -62.00
C GLU A 295 -31.84 19.00 -63.41
N THR A 296 -31.26 18.00 -64.07
CA THR A 296 -31.58 17.61 -65.44
C THR A 296 -33.05 17.26 -65.60
N THR A 297 -33.60 16.51 -64.65
CA THR A 297 -35.01 16.08 -64.71
C THR A 297 -35.95 17.25 -64.40
N VAL A 298 -35.66 18.03 -63.33
CA VAL A 298 -36.50 19.18 -62.98
C VAL A 298 -36.46 20.29 -64.03
N VAL A 299 -35.24 20.65 -64.45
CA VAL A 299 -35.07 21.69 -65.53
C VAL A 299 -35.76 21.29 -66.80
N ARG A 300 -35.66 20.03 -67.22
CA ARG A 300 -36.35 19.52 -68.43
C ARG A 300 -37.87 19.62 -68.29
N THR A 301 -38.40 19.24 -67.14
CA THR A 301 -39.83 19.32 -66.84
C THR A 301 -40.28 20.76 -66.71
N ALA A 302 -39.53 21.63 -66.07
CA ALA A 302 -39.84 23.06 -65.97
C ALA A 302 -39.85 23.77 -67.35
N LYS A 303 -38.91 23.45 -68.26
CA LYS A 303 -38.87 23.96 -69.59
C LYS A 303 -40.14 23.55 -70.39
N ARG A 304 -40.55 22.27 -70.29
CA ARG A 304 -41.79 21.81 -70.91
C ARG A 304 -43.04 22.51 -70.42
N MET A 305 -43.11 22.78 -69.09
CA MET A 305 -44.22 23.51 -68.50
C MET A 305 -44.24 24.99 -68.93
N LYS A 306 -43.06 25.60 -69.07
CA LYS A 306 -42.95 26.97 -69.60
C LYS A 306 -43.43 27.07 -71.09
N GLU A 307 -43.15 26.05 -71.93
CA GLU A 307 -43.68 25.94 -73.29
C GLU A 307 -45.19 25.76 -73.30
N LEU A 308 -45.83 25.31 -72.26
CA LEU A 308 -47.27 25.16 -72.08
C LEU A 308 -47.91 26.35 -71.33
N ASP A 309 -47.22 27.49 -71.26
CA ASP A 309 -47.68 28.76 -70.67
C ASP A 309 -48.01 28.66 -69.18
N VAL A 310 -47.44 27.68 -68.47
CA VAL A 310 -47.57 27.53 -66.97
C VAL A 310 -46.60 28.46 -66.32
N GLN A 311 -47.12 29.51 -65.67
CA GLN A 311 -46.27 30.42 -64.87
C GLN A 311 -45.77 29.74 -63.55
N GLY A 312 -44.46 29.72 -63.37
CA GLY A 312 -43.79 29.16 -62.16
C GLY A 312 -42.65 30.06 -61.68
N LYS A 313 -42.23 29.86 -60.45
CA LYS A 313 -41.05 30.53 -59.86
C LYS A 313 -39.78 30.01 -60.55
N GLU A 314 -38.82 30.89 -60.81
CA GLU A 314 -37.51 30.47 -61.35
C GLU A 314 -36.82 29.57 -60.36
N LEU A 315 -36.29 28.44 -60.82
CA LEU A 315 -35.51 27.49 -60.04
C LEU A 315 -34.06 27.94 -60.07
N SER A 316 -33.50 28.18 -58.90
CA SER A 316 -32.07 28.46 -58.73
C SER A 316 -31.27 27.17 -58.83
N ALA A 317 -30.07 27.25 -59.39
CA ALA A 317 -29.10 26.15 -59.30
C ALA A 317 -28.77 25.79 -57.86
N ILE A 318 -28.56 24.51 -57.63
CA ILE A 318 -28.18 23.99 -56.31
C ILE A 318 -26.68 23.76 -56.38
N ASP A 319 -25.92 24.48 -55.53
CA ASP A 319 -24.48 24.32 -55.46
C ASP A 319 -24.12 22.98 -54.79
N PRO A 320 -23.09 22.29 -55.29
CA PRO A 320 -22.60 21.07 -54.62
C PRO A 320 -22.03 21.40 -53.25
N VAL A 321 -22.10 20.41 -52.32
CA VAL A 321 -21.44 20.52 -51.00
C VAL A 321 -19.95 20.28 -51.17
N GLU A 322 -19.13 21.33 -51.06
CA GLU A 322 -17.69 21.28 -51.21
C GLU A 322 -16.94 20.90 -49.91
N ASN A 323 -17.64 20.88 -48.79
CA ASN A 323 -17.03 20.59 -47.47
C ASN A 323 -16.64 19.11 -47.37
N SER A 324 -15.34 18.84 -47.36
CA SER A 324 -14.82 17.52 -47.03
C SER A 324 -14.84 17.30 -45.51
N VAL A 325 -15.24 16.12 -45.09
CA VAL A 325 -15.15 15.71 -43.68
C VAL A 325 -13.67 15.61 -43.26
N ARG A 326 -13.29 16.33 -42.21
CA ARG A 326 -11.93 16.25 -41.70
C ARG A 326 -11.66 14.85 -41.10
N LYS A 327 -10.73 14.10 -41.71
CA LYS A 327 -10.30 12.81 -41.19
C LYS A 327 -9.41 13.01 -39.95
N LEU A 328 -9.54 12.12 -39.00
CA LEU A 328 -8.65 12.08 -37.84
C LEU A 328 -7.23 11.72 -38.29
N ASN A 329 -6.29 12.66 -38.21
CA ASN A 329 -4.93 12.52 -38.74
C ASN A 329 -3.95 11.85 -37.77
N ARG A 330 -4.40 11.28 -36.62
CA ARG A 330 -3.52 10.60 -35.68
C ARG A 330 -4.07 9.21 -35.33
N LYS A 331 -3.38 8.19 -35.80
CA LYS A 331 -3.35 6.92 -35.07
C LYS A 331 -2.63 7.19 -33.75
N LEU A 332 -3.32 7.05 -32.64
CA LEU A 332 -2.67 6.86 -31.35
C LEU A 332 -2.01 5.48 -31.42
N GLU A 333 -0.73 5.43 -31.77
CA GLU A 333 0.08 4.25 -31.57
C GLU A 333 0.25 4.12 -30.04
N LEU A 334 -0.58 3.28 -29.45
CA LEU A 334 -0.36 2.78 -28.10
C LEU A 334 0.74 1.73 -28.24
N GLU A 335 1.98 2.10 -27.97
CA GLU A 335 3.07 1.13 -27.79
C GLU A 335 2.71 0.24 -26.60
N GLU A 336 2.79 -1.08 -26.81
CA GLU A 336 2.55 -2.14 -25.83
C GLU A 336 3.60 -2.12 -24.69
#